data_738b5efad663bd82647e1ca5fc12c49b
#
_entry.id   738b5efad663bd82647e1ca5fc12c49b
#
_cell.length_a   1.000
_cell.length_b   1.000
_cell.length_c   1.000
_cell.angle_alpha   90.00
_cell.angle_beta   90.00
_cell.angle_gamma   90.00
#
_symmetry.space_group_name_H-M   'P 1'
#
loop_
_entity.id
_entity.type
_entity.pdbx_description
1 polymer ?
#
loop_
_entity_poly.entity_id
_entity_poly.type
_entity_poly.pdbx_seq_one_letter_code
_entity_poly.pdbx_strand_id
1 'polypeptide(L)'
;QLQEEKFVADGVFYAELNEFFQRELAEEGYSGVEVRVTPTVTDIIIRATHTQEVLGEQGRRIRELTSLIQKRFKFPENSVSLYAAKVQNRGLSAVAQCESLRYKLLNGLAVRRACYGVLRFIMESGAKGCEVVVSGKLRAARAKSMKFTDGFMIHSGQPAKDFIDSATRHVLLRQGVLGIKV
;
A
#
# COMPACT_ATOMS: atom_id res chain seq x y z
N GLN A 1 -19.32 -27.62 -4.75
CA GLN A 1 -19.25 -26.21 -4.28
C GLN A 1 -19.74 -25.30 -5.38
N LEU A 2 -20.68 -24.45 -5.06
CA LEU A 2 -21.25 -23.48 -5.97
C LEU A 2 -20.17 -22.46 -6.40
N GLN A 3 -20.19 -22.05 -7.68
CA GLN A 3 -19.26 -21.05 -8.22
C GLN A 3 -19.23 -19.76 -7.37
N GLU A 4 -20.35 -19.38 -6.80
CA GLU A 4 -20.49 -18.21 -5.93
C GLU A 4 -19.62 -18.32 -4.67
N GLU A 5 -19.57 -19.47 -4.04
CA GLU A 5 -18.70 -19.72 -2.88
C GLU A 5 -17.23 -19.57 -3.22
N LYS A 6 -16.85 -20.00 -4.44
CA LYS A 6 -15.48 -19.87 -4.93
C LYS A 6 -15.08 -18.39 -5.15
N PHE A 7 -15.95 -17.59 -5.74
CA PHE A 7 -15.70 -16.16 -5.94
C PHE A 7 -15.53 -15.42 -4.61
N VAL A 8 -16.39 -15.71 -3.64
CA VAL A 8 -16.26 -15.13 -2.29
C VAL A 8 -14.98 -15.56 -1.61
N ALA A 9 -14.63 -16.84 -1.69
CA ALA A 9 -13.37 -17.36 -1.11
C ALA A 9 -12.13 -16.71 -1.73
N ASP A 10 -12.11 -16.52 -3.04
CA ASP A 10 -11.01 -15.86 -3.75
C ASP A 10 -10.89 -14.39 -3.36
N GLY A 11 -12.00 -13.69 -3.19
CA GLY A 11 -12.03 -12.31 -2.72
C GLY A 11 -11.52 -12.16 -1.29
N VAL A 12 -11.91 -13.05 -0.39
CA VAL A 12 -11.43 -13.06 0.99
C VAL A 12 -9.94 -13.39 1.06
N PHE A 13 -9.47 -14.33 0.28
CA PHE A 13 -8.06 -14.69 0.18
C PHE A 13 -7.22 -13.49 -0.27
N TYR A 14 -7.63 -12.80 -1.33
CA TYR A 14 -6.94 -11.61 -1.82
C TYR A 14 -6.90 -10.49 -0.76
N ALA A 15 -8.02 -10.25 -0.10
CA ALA A 15 -8.12 -9.22 0.94
C ALA A 15 -7.21 -9.51 2.14
N GLU A 16 -7.17 -10.76 2.59
CA GLU A 16 -6.30 -11.19 3.69
C GLU A 16 -4.82 -11.07 3.33
N LEU A 17 -4.42 -11.48 2.12
CA LEU A 17 -3.05 -11.30 1.63
C LEU A 17 -2.66 -9.82 1.57
N ASN A 18 -3.54 -8.99 1.03
CA ASN A 18 -3.27 -7.55 0.92
C ASN A 18 -3.09 -6.90 2.29
N GLU A 19 -3.95 -7.20 3.25
CA GLU A 19 -3.84 -6.70 4.62
C GLU A 19 -2.57 -7.19 5.30
N PHE A 20 -2.24 -8.46 5.15
CA PHE A 20 -1.02 -9.03 5.71
C PHE A 20 0.23 -8.34 5.17
N PHE A 21 0.33 -8.17 3.86
CA PHE A 21 1.48 -7.51 3.24
C PHE A 21 1.54 -6.02 3.56
N GLN A 22 0.43 -5.35 3.70
CA GLN A 22 0.41 -3.95 4.16
C GLN A 22 1.04 -3.79 5.54
N ARG A 23 0.80 -4.72 6.45
CA ARG A 23 1.37 -4.69 7.80
C ARG A 23 2.83 -5.12 7.83
N GLU A 24 3.15 -6.20 7.14
CA GLU A 24 4.48 -6.80 7.19
C GLU A 24 5.51 -6.06 6.33
N LEU A 25 5.10 -5.59 5.16
CA LEU A 25 5.98 -4.97 4.17
C LEU A 25 5.78 -3.45 4.04
N ALA A 26 5.27 -2.81 5.07
CA ALA A 26 5.03 -1.37 5.06
C ALA A 26 6.31 -0.55 4.80
N GLU A 27 7.43 -0.97 5.41
CA GLU A 27 8.72 -0.29 5.30
C GLU A 27 9.37 -0.42 3.93
N GLU A 28 9.07 -1.50 3.21
CA GLU A 28 9.64 -1.78 1.89
C GLU A 28 8.88 -1.12 0.74
N GLY A 29 7.91 -0.28 1.06
CA GLY A 29 7.12 0.43 0.05
C GLY A 29 6.15 -0.49 -0.70
N TYR A 30 5.47 -1.35 0.03
CA TYR A 30 4.43 -2.23 -0.54
C TYR A 30 3.36 -1.42 -1.27
N SER A 31 3.09 -1.78 -2.53
CA SER A 31 2.15 -1.07 -3.39
C SER A 31 0.95 -1.90 -3.83
N GLY A 32 1.00 -3.20 -3.66
CA GLY A 32 -0.10 -4.07 -4.02
C GLY A 32 0.35 -5.51 -4.26
N VAL A 33 -0.61 -6.39 -4.44
CA VAL A 33 -0.39 -7.80 -4.71
C VAL A 33 -1.23 -8.23 -5.91
N GLU A 34 -0.66 -9.11 -6.72
CA GLU A 34 -1.35 -9.77 -7.81
C GLU A 34 -1.29 -11.27 -7.59
N VAL A 35 -2.42 -11.95 -7.73
CA VAL A 35 -2.52 -13.40 -7.61
C VAL A 35 -2.85 -13.99 -8.97
N ARG A 36 -1.99 -14.88 -9.45
CA ARG A 36 -2.22 -15.65 -10.68
C ARG A 36 -2.38 -17.13 -10.33
N VAL A 37 -3.55 -17.65 -10.59
CA VAL A 37 -3.86 -19.04 -10.31
C VAL A 37 -3.71 -19.85 -11.59
N THR A 38 -2.80 -20.84 -11.54
CA THR A 38 -2.68 -21.87 -12.59
C THR A 38 -3.11 -23.21 -12.00
N PRO A 39 -3.44 -24.22 -12.84
CA PRO A 39 -3.87 -25.52 -12.33
C PRO A 39 -2.86 -26.22 -11.40
N THR A 40 -1.58 -25.92 -11.54
CA THR A 40 -0.50 -26.57 -10.80
C THR A 40 0.07 -25.70 -9.69
N VAL A 41 0.19 -24.38 -9.92
CA VAL A 41 0.86 -23.44 -9.01
C VAL A 41 0.06 -22.14 -8.90
N THR A 42 -0.01 -21.60 -7.69
CA THR A 42 -0.53 -20.25 -7.46
C THR A 42 0.64 -19.29 -7.31
N ASP A 43 0.74 -18.33 -8.23
CA ASP A 43 1.78 -17.30 -8.20
C ASP A 43 1.25 -16.04 -7.52
N ILE A 44 1.97 -15.59 -6.51
CA ILE A 44 1.67 -14.35 -5.78
C ILE A 44 2.79 -13.36 -6.09
N ILE A 45 2.44 -12.26 -6.75
CA ILE A 45 3.39 -11.22 -7.14
C ILE A 45 3.20 -10.02 -6.23
N ILE A 46 4.23 -9.71 -5.45
CA ILE A 46 4.24 -8.58 -4.51
C ILE A 46 4.90 -7.40 -5.23
N ARG A 47 4.19 -6.28 -5.31
CA ARG A 47 4.74 -5.04 -5.86
C ARG A 47 5.26 -4.18 -4.72
N ALA A 48 6.54 -3.86 -4.77
CA ALA A 48 7.20 -3.03 -3.76
C ALA A 48 8.26 -2.13 -4.39
N THR A 49 8.59 -1.03 -3.74
CA THR A 49 9.64 -0.12 -4.19
C THR A 49 11.03 -0.66 -3.88
N HIS A 50 11.20 -1.39 -2.80
CA HIS A 50 12.45 -2.00 -2.35
C HIS A 50 12.36 -3.52 -2.42
N THR A 51 12.51 -4.08 -3.61
CA THR A 51 12.38 -5.52 -3.85
C THR A 51 13.45 -6.34 -3.17
N GLN A 52 14.67 -5.83 -3.04
CA GLN A 52 15.76 -6.55 -2.38
C GLN A 52 15.49 -6.78 -0.89
N GLU A 53 14.88 -5.83 -0.22
CA GLU A 53 14.51 -5.94 1.18
C GLU A 53 13.34 -6.91 1.38
N VAL A 54 12.44 -7.01 0.42
CA VAL A 54 11.37 -8.01 0.40
C VAL A 54 11.93 -9.43 0.25
N LEU A 55 12.92 -9.61 -0.61
CA LEU A 55 13.62 -10.89 -0.77
C LEU A 55 14.42 -11.28 0.47
N GLY A 56 15.08 -10.30 1.09
CA GLY A 56 16.00 -10.52 2.20
C GLY A 56 17.33 -11.12 1.76
N GLU A 57 18.19 -11.47 2.73
CA GLU A 57 19.48 -12.11 2.45
C GLU A 57 19.26 -13.49 1.81
N GLN A 58 19.82 -13.68 0.62
CA GLN A 58 19.72 -14.93 -0.14
C GLN A 58 18.27 -15.45 -0.31
N GLY A 59 17.31 -14.54 -0.36
CA GLY A 59 15.90 -14.90 -0.49
C GLY A 59 15.25 -15.46 0.77
N ARG A 60 15.86 -15.32 1.92
CA ARG A 60 15.37 -15.85 3.20
C ARG A 60 13.98 -15.34 3.55
N ARG A 61 13.77 -14.03 3.44
CA ARG A 61 12.48 -13.42 3.82
C ARG A 61 11.33 -13.88 2.93
N ILE A 62 11.57 -13.99 1.61
CA ILE A 62 10.55 -14.49 0.70
C ILE A 62 10.23 -15.95 0.94
N ARG A 63 11.21 -16.76 1.33
CA ARG A 63 10.98 -18.16 1.71
C ARG A 63 10.17 -18.29 3.00
N GLU A 64 10.43 -17.44 3.97
CA GLU A 64 9.66 -17.38 5.22
C GLU A 64 8.20 -16.99 4.95
N LEU A 65 7.97 -15.97 4.11
CA LEU A 65 6.64 -15.55 3.70
C LEU A 65 5.90 -16.65 2.93
N THR A 66 6.59 -17.35 2.03
CA THR A 66 6.03 -18.47 1.28
C THR A 66 5.57 -19.59 2.22
N SER A 67 6.41 -19.95 3.18
CA SER A 67 6.09 -20.97 4.18
C SER A 67 4.89 -20.56 5.05
N LEU A 68 4.83 -19.31 5.45
CA LEU A 68 3.73 -18.78 6.25
C LEU A 68 2.40 -18.83 5.50
N ILE A 69 2.39 -18.39 4.25
CA ILE A 69 1.19 -18.41 3.41
C ILE A 69 0.74 -19.85 3.12
N GLN A 70 1.66 -20.73 2.82
CA GLN A 70 1.37 -22.14 2.61
C GLN A 70 0.67 -22.75 3.83
N LYS A 71 1.18 -22.51 5.03
CA LYS A 71 0.60 -23.03 6.28
C LYS A 71 -0.73 -22.38 6.62
N ARG A 72 -0.83 -21.05 6.43
CA ARG A 72 -2.05 -20.30 6.77
C ARG A 72 -3.24 -20.71 5.91
N PHE A 73 -3.03 -20.86 4.61
CA PHE A 73 -4.09 -21.20 3.65
C PHE A 73 -4.14 -22.69 3.30
N LYS A 74 -3.34 -23.51 3.95
CA LYS A 74 -3.31 -24.96 3.78
C LYS A 74 -3.07 -25.41 2.33
N PHE A 75 -2.18 -24.73 1.63
CA PHE A 75 -1.76 -25.14 0.29
C PHE A 75 -0.89 -26.39 0.35
N PRO A 76 -0.96 -27.28 -0.67
CA PRO A 76 0.00 -28.36 -0.82
C PRO A 76 1.43 -27.84 -0.96
N GLU A 77 2.41 -28.68 -0.64
CA GLU A 77 3.82 -28.32 -0.82
C GLU A 77 4.13 -27.99 -2.29
N ASN A 78 4.94 -26.97 -2.51
CA ASN A 78 5.34 -26.47 -3.83
C ASN A 78 4.18 -25.99 -4.74
N SER A 79 3.01 -25.70 -4.17
CA SER A 79 1.87 -25.19 -4.92
C SER A 79 1.75 -23.67 -4.90
N VAL A 80 2.56 -22.98 -4.09
CA VAL A 80 2.56 -21.51 -3.94
C VAL A 80 3.96 -20.99 -4.20
N SER A 81 4.06 -19.95 -5.03
CA SER A 81 5.30 -19.24 -5.31
C SER A 81 5.10 -17.74 -5.10
N LEU A 82 6.02 -17.09 -4.40
CA LEU A 82 6.02 -15.66 -4.20
C LEU A 82 7.11 -15.01 -5.05
N TYR A 83 6.77 -13.91 -5.67
CA TYR A 83 7.70 -13.09 -6.47
C TYR A 83 7.62 -11.64 -6.01
N ALA A 84 8.73 -10.94 -6.03
CA ALA A 84 8.79 -9.51 -5.79
C ALA A 84 8.99 -8.78 -7.11
N ALA A 85 8.08 -7.86 -7.42
CA ALA A 85 8.16 -7.02 -8.61
C ALA A 85 8.38 -5.57 -8.18
N LYS A 86 9.26 -4.87 -8.91
CA LYS A 86 9.52 -3.46 -8.65
C LYS A 86 8.40 -2.59 -9.22
N VAL A 87 7.98 -1.59 -8.46
CA VAL A 87 7.05 -0.57 -8.94
C VAL A 87 7.76 0.33 -9.95
N GLN A 88 7.21 0.45 -11.16
CA GLN A 88 7.83 1.22 -12.25
C GLN A 88 7.95 2.70 -11.92
N ASN A 89 6.91 3.29 -11.37
CA ASN A 89 6.90 4.69 -10.96
C ASN A 89 6.27 4.82 -9.58
N ARG A 90 7.11 4.89 -8.56
CA ARG A 90 6.65 4.99 -7.17
C ARG A 90 5.85 6.26 -6.87
N GLY A 91 6.13 7.34 -7.61
CA GLY A 91 5.41 8.59 -7.45
C GLY A 91 3.95 8.54 -7.88
N LEU A 92 3.60 7.60 -8.77
CA LEU A 92 2.22 7.40 -9.23
C LEU A 92 1.47 6.34 -8.40
N SER A 93 2.11 5.71 -7.44
CA SER A 93 1.45 4.78 -6.53
C SER A 93 1.01 5.48 -5.26
N ALA A 94 -0.30 5.59 -5.06
CA ALA A 94 -0.86 6.23 -3.86
C ALA A 94 -0.47 5.50 -2.59
N VAL A 95 -0.45 4.17 -2.60
CA VAL A 95 -0.07 3.36 -1.45
C VAL A 95 1.37 3.62 -1.04
N ALA A 96 2.30 3.60 -2.00
CA ALA A 96 3.71 3.86 -1.73
C ALA A 96 3.96 5.26 -1.18
N GLN A 97 3.29 6.27 -1.73
CA GLN A 97 3.41 7.65 -1.28
C GLN A 97 2.77 7.88 0.09
N CYS A 98 1.65 7.23 0.36
CA CYS A 98 1.00 7.29 1.67
C CYS A 98 1.90 6.68 2.75
N GLU A 99 2.54 5.55 2.50
CA GLU A 99 3.51 4.96 3.41
C GLU A 99 4.75 5.84 3.61
N SER A 100 5.25 6.45 2.55
CA SER A 100 6.35 7.42 2.62
C SER A 100 6.00 8.60 3.52
N LEU A 101 4.80 9.16 3.38
CA LEU A 101 4.31 10.23 4.22
C LEU A 101 4.19 9.79 5.69
N ARG A 102 3.67 8.59 5.92
CA ARG A 102 3.58 7.99 7.24
C ARG A 102 4.94 7.94 7.93
N TYR A 103 5.97 7.46 7.24
CA TYR A 103 7.33 7.44 7.79
C TYR A 103 7.88 8.81 8.10
N LYS A 104 7.67 9.78 7.22
CA LYS A 104 8.10 11.16 7.45
C LYS A 104 7.47 11.74 8.72
N LEU A 105 6.20 11.46 8.97
CA LEU A 105 5.50 11.91 10.17
C LEU A 105 5.97 11.17 11.42
N LEU A 106 6.25 9.87 11.33
CA LEU A 106 6.81 9.08 12.44
C LEU A 106 8.21 9.56 12.82
N ASN A 107 9.00 10.01 11.87
CA ASN A 107 10.35 10.55 12.11
C ASN A 107 10.35 11.99 12.62
N GLY A 108 9.21 12.57 12.91
CA GLY A 108 9.10 13.88 13.51
C GLY A 108 9.17 15.07 12.55
N LEU A 109 9.06 14.84 11.23
CA LEU A 109 8.95 15.95 10.28
C LEU A 109 7.68 16.76 10.51
N ALA A 110 7.77 18.09 10.30
CA ALA A 110 6.61 18.95 10.33
C ALA A 110 5.58 18.54 9.27
N VAL A 111 4.32 18.47 9.67
CA VAL A 111 3.23 17.96 8.81
C VAL A 111 3.16 18.69 7.46
N ARG A 112 3.18 20.02 7.47
CA ARG A 112 3.14 20.80 6.22
C ARG A 112 4.31 20.51 5.31
N ARG A 113 5.51 20.44 5.86
CA ARG A 113 6.72 20.18 5.09
C ARG A 113 6.69 18.78 4.49
N ALA A 114 6.26 17.79 5.26
CA ALA A 114 6.12 16.42 4.78
C ALA A 114 5.08 16.30 3.67
N CYS A 115 3.91 16.90 3.85
CA CYS A 115 2.82 16.87 2.87
C CYS A 115 3.18 17.57 1.57
N TYR A 116 3.79 18.75 1.64
CA TYR A 116 4.25 19.45 0.44
C TYR A 116 5.38 18.72 -0.28
N GLY A 117 6.26 18.07 0.46
CA GLY A 117 7.30 17.23 -0.12
C GLY A 117 6.75 16.07 -0.93
N VAL A 118 5.76 15.37 -0.36
CA VAL A 118 5.08 14.27 -1.05
C VAL A 118 4.28 14.79 -2.26
N LEU A 119 3.54 15.86 -2.09
CA LEU A 119 2.76 16.48 -3.16
C LEU A 119 3.62 16.87 -4.35
N ARG A 120 4.73 17.54 -4.08
CA ARG A 120 5.70 17.94 -5.12
C ARG A 120 6.30 16.72 -5.83
N PHE A 121 6.69 15.72 -5.09
CA PHE A 121 7.26 14.49 -5.66
C PHE A 121 6.25 13.78 -6.59
N ILE A 122 4.99 13.69 -6.19
CA ILE A 122 3.94 13.10 -7.02
C ILE A 122 3.74 13.90 -8.31
N MET A 123 3.70 15.22 -8.23
CA MET A 123 3.54 16.07 -9.40
C MET A 123 4.75 16.00 -10.34
N GLU A 124 5.97 15.95 -9.81
CA GLU A 124 7.20 15.77 -10.60
C GLU A 124 7.27 14.41 -11.29
N SER A 125 6.60 13.41 -10.73
CA SER A 125 6.52 12.05 -11.31
C SER A 125 5.56 11.95 -12.50
N GLY A 126 4.87 13.02 -12.85
CA GLY A 126 3.98 13.08 -14.01
C GLY A 126 2.50 12.93 -13.71
N ALA A 127 2.08 13.04 -12.44
CA ALA A 127 0.67 13.05 -12.10
C ALA A 127 -0.03 14.32 -12.61
N LYS A 128 -1.26 14.19 -13.05
CA LYS A 128 -2.08 15.35 -13.48
C LYS A 128 -2.58 16.17 -12.30
N GLY A 129 -2.73 15.56 -11.17
CA GLY A 129 -3.15 16.20 -9.94
C GLY A 129 -2.90 15.30 -8.74
N CYS A 130 -2.87 15.90 -7.57
CA CYS A 130 -2.68 15.19 -6.32
C CYS A 130 -3.40 15.92 -5.19
N GLU A 131 -3.97 15.15 -4.29
CA GLU A 131 -4.59 15.65 -3.07
C GLU A 131 -4.05 14.87 -1.87
N VAL A 132 -3.59 15.59 -0.86
CA VAL A 132 -3.14 15.01 0.40
C VAL A 132 -3.97 15.61 1.53
N VAL A 133 -4.58 14.76 2.34
CA VAL A 133 -5.39 15.16 3.51
C VAL A 133 -4.79 14.53 4.75
N VAL A 134 -4.54 15.36 5.76
CA VAL A 134 -4.09 14.91 7.08
C VAL A 134 -5.07 15.42 8.12
N SER A 135 -5.55 14.52 8.96
CA SER A 135 -6.53 14.85 10.00
C SER A 135 -6.14 14.26 11.35
N GLY A 136 -6.46 14.98 12.40
CA GLY A 136 -6.16 14.61 13.76
C GLY A 136 -5.65 15.79 14.58
N LYS A 137 -4.92 15.54 15.66
CA LYS A 137 -4.32 16.57 16.49
C LYS A 137 -3.04 17.11 15.83
N LEU A 138 -3.15 18.23 15.15
CA LEU A 138 -2.07 18.78 14.30
C LEU A 138 -1.33 19.97 14.96
N ARG A 139 -1.14 20.09 16.16
CA ARG A 139 -0.45 21.09 17.00
C ARG A 139 -1.20 21.45 18.28
N ALA A 140 -2.52 21.30 18.28
CA ALA A 140 -3.38 21.61 19.39
C ALA A 140 -4.10 20.37 19.90
N ALA A 141 -4.69 20.44 21.08
CA ALA A 141 -5.48 19.34 21.61
C ALA A 141 -6.74 19.06 20.81
N ARG A 142 -7.28 20.10 20.13
CA ARG A 142 -8.45 19.94 19.25
C ARG A 142 -8.02 19.44 17.87
N ALA A 143 -8.68 18.40 17.39
CA ALA A 143 -8.41 17.84 16.07
C ALA A 143 -8.77 18.81 14.95
N LYS A 144 -7.94 18.84 13.92
CA LYS A 144 -8.13 19.62 12.69
C LYS A 144 -7.82 18.74 11.48
N SER A 145 -8.29 19.20 10.34
CA SER A 145 -7.94 18.60 9.04
C SER A 145 -7.17 19.64 8.21
N MET A 146 -6.10 19.19 7.57
CA MET A 146 -5.34 19.99 6.61
C MET A 146 -5.44 19.29 5.25
N LYS A 147 -5.75 20.05 4.21
CA LYS A 147 -5.89 19.57 2.86
C LYS A 147 -4.90 20.31 1.95
N PHE A 148 -4.10 19.55 1.22
CA PHE A 148 -3.13 20.07 0.27
C PHE A 148 -3.50 19.54 -1.12
N THR A 149 -3.72 20.44 -2.07
CA THR A 149 -4.13 20.07 -3.42
C THR A 149 -3.23 20.75 -4.44
N ASP A 150 -2.98 20.06 -5.54
CA ASP A 150 -2.29 20.58 -6.69
C ASP A 150 -2.83 19.92 -7.95
N GLY A 151 -2.96 20.71 -9.03
CA GLY A 151 -3.39 20.23 -10.32
C GLY A 151 -4.87 19.89 -10.42
N PHE A 152 -5.17 18.98 -11.32
CA PHE A 152 -6.54 18.59 -11.68
C PHE A 152 -7.03 17.43 -10.81
N MET A 153 -8.28 17.50 -10.35
CA MET A 153 -8.89 16.45 -9.55
C MET A 153 -10.34 16.24 -9.97
N ILE A 154 -10.73 14.98 -10.12
CA ILE A 154 -12.09 14.53 -10.41
C ILE A 154 -12.63 13.74 -9.23
N HIS A 155 -13.91 13.93 -8.91
CA HIS A 155 -14.54 13.30 -7.75
C HIS A 155 -15.73 12.41 -8.08
N SER A 156 -16.22 12.46 -9.30
CA SER A 156 -17.45 11.76 -9.68
C SER A 156 -17.36 11.07 -11.03
N GLY A 157 -18.22 10.10 -11.23
CA GLY A 157 -18.34 9.36 -12.47
C GLY A 157 -17.34 8.21 -12.62
N GLN A 158 -17.41 7.54 -13.75
CA GLN A 158 -16.53 6.42 -14.07
C GLN A 158 -15.05 6.83 -14.16
N PRO A 159 -14.68 8.00 -14.70
CA PRO A 159 -13.28 8.43 -14.73
C PRO A 159 -12.61 8.49 -13.34
N ALA A 160 -13.36 8.86 -12.29
CA ALA A 160 -12.84 8.86 -10.92
C ALA A 160 -12.47 7.46 -10.43
N LYS A 161 -13.21 6.44 -10.86
CA LYS A 161 -12.90 5.05 -10.53
C LYS A 161 -11.71 4.50 -11.31
N ASP A 162 -11.56 4.92 -12.56
CA ASP A 162 -10.56 4.39 -13.47
C ASP A 162 -9.18 5.05 -13.30
N PHE A 163 -9.12 6.35 -13.01
CA PHE A 163 -7.90 7.14 -13.05
C PHE A 163 -7.42 7.68 -11.70
N ILE A 164 -8.24 7.58 -10.66
CA ILE A 164 -7.84 7.99 -9.31
C ILE A 164 -7.34 6.78 -8.53
N ASP A 165 -6.09 6.86 -8.08
CA ASP A 165 -5.52 5.94 -7.12
C ASP A 165 -5.50 6.60 -5.75
N SER A 166 -6.02 5.93 -4.73
CA SER A 166 -6.12 6.48 -3.39
C SER A 166 -5.69 5.47 -2.34
N ALA A 167 -5.09 5.98 -1.28
CA ALA A 167 -4.70 5.19 -0.13
C ALA A 167 -4.93 5.96 1.16
N THR A 168 -5.29 5.25 2.20
CA THR A 168 -5.48 5.80 3.55
C THR A 168 -4.61 5.03 4.52
N ARG A 169 -3.90 5.74 5.39
CA ARG A 169 -3.07 5.16 6.44
C ARG A 169 -3.25 5.91 7.74
N HIS A 170 -2.91 5.25 8.83
CA HIS A 170 -2.98 5.81 10.17
C HIS A 170 -1.58 5.89 10.76
N VAL A 171 -1.28 7.05 11.36
CA VAL A 171 0.01 7.30 12.01
C VAL A 171 -0.20 7.38 13.50
N LEU A 172 0.38 6.44 14.24
CA LEU A 172 0.31 6.45 15.70
C LEU A 172 1.45 7.31 16.25
N LEU A 173 1.10 8.44 16.83
CA LEU A 173 2.02 9.35 17.52
C LEU A 173 1.75 9.34 19.03
N ARG A 174 2.66 9.92 19.80
CA ARG A 174 2.49 10.04 21.26
C ARG A 174 1.18 10.70 21.68
N GLN A 175 0.79 11.74 20.96
CA GLN A 175 -0.41 12.53 21.24
C GLN A 175 -1.71 11.92 20.72
N GLY A 176 -1.64 10.87 19.91
CA GLY A 176 -2.80 10.23 19.31
C GLY A 176 -2.52 9.77 17.90
N VAL A 177 -3.59 9.45 17.19
CA VAL A 177 -3.52 8.93 15.82
C VAL A 177 -3.83 10.03 14.81
N LEU A 178 -3.01 10.16 13.78
CA LEU A 178 -3.30 10.96 12.59
C LEU A 178 -3.79 10.07 11.47
N GLY A 179 -4.84 10.50 10.76
CA GLY A 179 -5.26 9.88 9.52
C GLY A 179 -4.66 10.61 8.34
N ILE A 180 -4.07 9.89 7.40
CA ILE A 180 -3.55 10.43 6.15
C ILE A 180 -4.23 9.76 4.96
N LYS A 181 -4.55 10.57 3.95
CA LYS A 181 -5.15 10.13 2.71
C LYS A 181 -4.42 10.80 1.55
N VAL A 182 -3.98 9.99 0.62
CA VAL A 182 -3.33 10.43 -0.61
C VAL A 182 -4.11 9.95 -1.81
#